data_347d3efeeea4b647a6a817d653694240
#
_entry.id   347d3efeeea4b647a6a817d653694240
#
_cell.length_a   1.000
_cell.length_b   1.000
_cell.length_c   1.000
_cell.angle_alpha   90.00
_cell.angle_beta   90.00
_cell.angle_gamma   90.00
#
_symmetry.space_group_name_H-M   'P 1'
#
loop_
_entity.id
_entity.type
_entity.pdbx_description
1 polymer ?
#
loop_
_entity_poly.entity_id
_entity_poly.type
_entity_poly.pdbx_seq_one_letter_code
_entity_poly.pdbx_strand_id
1 'polypeptide(L)'
;MNDSSKMNSISSENVCLVSADFSLNHLDHLAVIAYIMDAPMVCDTELLHQTMEKYYPQVKPIYIHFHQQVLEHLALHHERVFFSVAPYRKDLSPMIEAFYGKKMEFWYCPHGNSDKTLKHFELQEHALIYGDQMETRLNREGYMPFLKSYVRTGNVRVSFYQKFKAFYDELVEKEVFSKFAKPQTTYLYAPTWHDLEHSSSLFDASIPLLDELPDSINLIVKMHPWLEHHQPGHVKLIQEKYQDRPNLVILCQYPLVLPILERTDLYIGDFSSIGYDFLRYDRPMFFFDPEKRISARENDTLLHSCGTVIPLDQYDQTFHFIDQHLKEQETLSEKRKNLYNYAFGEELPFESIKSALKESARASKVPCQK
;
A
#
# COMPACT_ATOMS: atom_id res chain seq x y z
N MET A 1 -3.28 -36.47 19.96
CA MET A 1 -4.73 -36.57 20.11
C MET A 1 -5.32 -35.24 19.74
N ASN A 2 -6.11 -35.29 18.71
CA ASN A 2 -6.67 -34.17 17.93
C ASN A 2 -7.39 -33.12 18.78
N ASP A 3 -6.94 -31.89 18.65
CA ASP A 3 -7.78 -30.71 18.99
C ASP A 3 -8.37 -30.10 17.71
N SER A 4 -9.20 -30.91 17.03
CA SER A 4 -9.90 -30.54 15.80
C SER A 4 -11.31 -29.98 16.05
N SER A 5 -11.61 -29.51 17.26
CA SER A 5 -13.02 -29.25 17.66
C SER A 5 -13.35 -27.81 18.02
N LYS A 6 -12.63 -26.79 17.51
CA LYS A 6 -13.05 -25.40 17.66
C LYS A 6 -12.79 -24.52 16.41
N MET A 7 -12.94 -25.03 15.22
CA MET A 7 -13.27 -24.17 14.08
C MET A 7 -14.76 -23.82 14.16
N ASN A 8 -15.10 -22.87 15.01
CA ASN A 8 -16.40 -22.21 14.91
C ASN A 8 -16.48 -21.63 13.51
N SER A 9 -17.38 -22.16 12.68
CA SER A 9 -17.61 -21.73 11.30
C SER A 9 -18.04 -20.27 11.31
N ILE A 10 -17.07 -19.35 11.14
CA ILE A 10 -17.37 -17.96 10.86
C ILE A 10 -17.83 -17.92 9.39
N SER A 11 -19.09 -18.23 9.17
CA SER A 11 -19.72 -18.01 7.88
C SER A 11 -19.99 -16.53 7.73
N SER A 12 -19.26 -15.87 6.84
CA SER A 12 -19.49 -14.48 6.42
C SER A 12 -19.62 -14.43 4.91
N GLU A 13 -20.56 -13.66 4.39
CA GLU A 13 -20.69 -13.46 2.94
C GLU A 13 -19.37 -13.01 2.30
N ASN A 14 -18.58 -12.23 3.03
CA ASN A 14 -17.34 -11.59 2.57
C ASN A 14 -16.12 -12.15 3.30
N VAL A 15 -14.99 -12.17 2.61
CA VAL A 15 -13.67 -12.50 3.16
C VAL A 15 -12.59 -11.67 2.48
N CYS A 16 -11.56 -11.27 3.21
CA CYS A 16 -10.33 -10.74 2.64
C CYS A 16 -9.27 -11.84 2.58
N LEU A 17 -8.57 -11.96 1.47
CA LEU A 17 -7.49 -12.94 1.27
C LEU A 17 -6.16 -12.23 1.09
N VAL A 18 -5.20 -12.57 1.93
CA VAL A 18 -3.80 -12.16 1.80
C VAL A 18 -2.92 -13.40 1.85
N SER A 19 -1.94 -13.50 0.97
CA SER A 19 -1.09 -14.67 0.84
C SER A 19 0.33 -14.25 0.50
N ALA A 20 1.29 -15.04 0.95
CA ALA A 20 2.72 -14.88 0.84
C ALA A 20 3.33 -13.73 1.66
N ASP A 21 4.49 -13.97 2.25
CA ASP A 21 5.16 -13.05 3.19
C ASP A 21 5.54 -11.70 2.59
N PHE A 22 5.76 -11.62 1.28
CA PHE A 22 6.04 -10.37 0.58
C PHE A 22 4.81 -9.47 0.38
N SER A 23 3.63 -9.91 0.80
CA SER A 23 2.36 -9.17 0.68
C SER A 23 2.04 -8.29 1.89
N LEU A 24 3.00 -8.02 2.78
CA LEU A 24 2.79 -7.21 3.99
C LEU A 24 2.21 -5.81 3.70
N ASN A 25 2.61 -5.18 2.60
CA ASN A 25 2.03 -3.92 2.16
C ASN A 25 0.55 -4.02 1.75
N HIS A 26 0.05 -5.23 1.43
CA HIS A 26 -1.35 -5.44 1.11
C HIS A 26 -2.24 -5.42 2.34
N LEU A 27 -1.68 -5.77 3.52
CA LEU A 27 -2.42 -5.74 4.79
C LEU A 27 -2.97 -4.35 5.09
N ASP A 28 -2.19 -3.30 4.84
CA ASP A 28 -2.57 -1.91 5.08
C ASP A 28 -3.83 -1.48 4.31
N HIS A 29 -4.14 -2.15 3.22
CA HIS A 29 -5.33 -1.90 2.41
C HIS A 29 -6.47 -2.89 2.71
N LEU A 30 -6.15 -4.19 2.76
CA LEU A 30 -7.16 -5.24 2.95
C LEU A 30 -7.75 -5.25 4.35
N ALA A 31 -6.98 -4.92 5.39
CA ALA A 31 -7.48 -4.84 6.77
C ALA A 31 -8.58 -3.77 6.91
N VAL A 32 -8.44 -2.65 6.19
CA VAL A 32 -9.45 -1.59 6.20
C VAL A 32 -10.74 -2.06 5.52
N ILE A 33 -10.62 -2.77 4.41
CA ILE A 33 -11.80 -3.36 3.73
C ILE A 33 -12.45 -4.46 4.59
N ALA A 34 -11.65 -5.30 5.23
CA ALA A 34 -12.14 -6.32 6.16
C ALA A 34 -12.94 -5.68 7.31
N TYR A 35 -12.40 -4.60 7.88
CA TYR A 35 -13.09 -3.84 8.93
C TYR A 35 -14.43 -3.24 8.43
N ILE A 36 -14.44 -2.58 7.26
CA ILE A 36 -15.64 -1.97 6.68
C ILE A 36 -16.72 -3.02 6.40
N MET A 37 -16.32 -4.18 5.87
CA MET A 37 -17.23 -5.25 5.48
C MET A 37 -17.59 -6.21 6.63
N ASP A 38 -17.01 -6.01 7.81
CA ASP A 38 -17.09 -6.94 8.95
C ASP A 38 -16.72 -8.39 8.51
N ALA A 39 -15.65 -8.46 7.71
CA ALA A 39 -15.18 -9.68 7.07
C ALA A 39 -13.95 -10.24 7.79
N PRO A 40 -13.81 -11.57 7.90
CA PRO A 40 -12.54 -12.16 8.33
C PRO A 40 -11.45 -11.95 7.28
N MET A 41 -10.19 -12.03 7.72
CA MET A 41 -9.01 -12.05 6.84
C MET A 41 -8.34 -13.42 6.89
N VAL A 42 -8.34 -14.11 5.76
CA VAL A 42 -7.65 -15.40 5.59
C VAL A 42 -6.21 -15.13 5.15
N CYS A 43 -5.26 -15.80 5.80
CA CYS A 43 -3.86 -15.82 5.41
C CYS A 43 -3.27 -17.24 5.45
N ASP A 44 -2.20 -17.44 4.70
CA ASP A 44 -1.54 -18.75 4.51
C ASP A 44 -0.16 -18.85 5.14
N THR A 45 0.33 -17.78 5.78
CA THR A 45 1.62 -17.80 6.49
C THR A 45 1.45 -17.31 7.94
N GLU A 46 2.30 -17.85 8.81
CA GLU A 46 2.32 -17.48 10.22
C GLU A 46 2.75 -16.02 10.41
N LEU A 47 3.67 -15.53 9.59
CA LEU A 47 4.12 -14.13 9.61
C LEU A 47 2.95 -13.16 9.34
N LEU A 48 2.14 -13.43 8.33
CA LEU A 48 0.96 -12.61 8.02
C LEU A 48 -0.05 -12.65 9.17
N HIS A 49 -0.30 -13.83 9.75
CA HIS A 49 -1.21 -13.97 10.88
C HIS A 49 -0.76 -13.14 12.10
N GLN A 50 0.48 -13.31 12.54
CA GLN A 50 1.05 -12.55 13.65
C GLN A 50 1.08 -11.04 13.37
N THR A 51 1.37 -10.65 12.12
CA THR A 51 1.33 -9.25 11.69
C THR A 51 -0.09 -8.69 11.77
N MET A 52 -1.11 -9.43 11.35
CA MET A 52 -2.50 -9.00 11.49
C MET A 52 -2.93 -8.85 12.96
N GLU A 53 -2.62 -9.83 13.81
CA GLU A 53 -2.94 -9.74 15.24
C GLU A 53 -2.31 -8.51 15.91
N LYS A 54 -1.08 -8.19 15.53
CA LYS A 54 -0.32 -7.09 16.11
C LYS A 54 -0.76 -5.72 15.61
N TYR A 55 -0.89 -5.56 14.29
CA TYR A 55 -1.07 -4.26 13.66
C TYR A 55 -2.53 -3.95 13.30
N TYR A 56 -3.39 -4.96 13.22
CA TYR A 56 -4.80 -4.79 12.84
C TYR A 56 -5.72 -5.58 13.76
N PRO A 57 -5.67 -5.35 15.10
CA PRO A 57 -6.51 -6.09 16.06
C PRO A 57 -8.02 -5.82 15.87
N GLN A 58 -8.39 -4.90 14.98
CA GLN A 58 -9.78 -4.57 14.63
C GLN A 58 -10.41 -5.58 13.67
N VAL A 59 -9.61 -6.47 13.07
CA VAL A 59 -10.07 -7.50 12.14
C VAL A 59 -9.88 -8.90 12.74
N LYS A 60 -10.54 -9.89 12.13
CA LYS A 60 -10.47 -11.30 12.61
C LYS A 60 -9.55 -12.08 11.67
N PRO A 61 -8.31 -12.40 12.06
CA PRO A 61 -7.43 -13.22 11.25
C PRO A 61 -7.84 -14.70 11.31
N ILE A 62 -7.70 -15.37 10.18
CA ILE A 62 -7.86 -16.83 10.05
C ILE A 62 -6.60 -17.37 9.37
N TYR A 63 -5.82 -18.15 10.09
CA TYR A 63 -4.64 -18.80 9.55
C TYR A 63 -4.95 -20.17 8.97
N ILE A 64 -4.61 -20.41 7.71
CA ILE A 64 -4.79 -21.68 7.02
C ILE A 64 -3.50 -22.03 6.30
N HIS A 65 -2.76 -23.00 6.82
CA HIS A 65 -1.42 -23.33 6.35
C HIS A 65 -1.35 -23.87 4.91
N PHE A 66 -2.35 -24.64 4.46
CA PHE A 66 -2.31 -25.29 3.16
C PHE A 66 -3.21 -24.62 2.14
N HIS A 67 -2.68 -24.25 0.98
CA HIS A 67 -3.44 -23.62 -0.11
C HIS A 67 -4.73 -24.36 -0.49
N GLN A 68 -4.72 -25.69 -0.51
CA GLN A 68 -5.93 -26.47 -0.78
C GLN A 68 -7.02 -26.19 0.26
N GLN A 69 -6.66 -26.09 1.54
CA GLN A 69 -7.62 -25.77 2.62
C GLN A 69 -8.10 -24.32 2.53
N VAL A 70 -7.26 -23.39 2.02
CA VAL A 70 -7.72 -22.02 1.71
C VAL A 70 -8.80 -22.04 0.66
N LEU A 71 -8.63 -22.77 -0.46
CA LEU A 71 -9.65 -22.89 -1.50
C LEU A 71 -10.95 -23.50 -0.96
N GLU A 72 -10.84 -24.58 -0.17
CA GLU A 72 -12.00 -25.22 0.47
C GLU A 72 -12.72 -24.25 1.42
N HIS A 73 -11.98 -23.57 2.26
CA HIS A 73 -12.54 -22.58 3.19
C HIS A 73 -13.29 -21.46 2.46
N LEU A 74 -12.66 -20.88 1.41
CA LEU A 74 -13.30 -19.87 0.59
C LEU A 74 -14.61 -20.39 -0.03
N ALA A 75 -14.56 -21.57 -0.66
CA ALA A 75 -15.69 -22.17 -1.34
C ALA A 75 -16.86 -22.50 -0.40
N LEU A 76 -16.57 -23.03 0.78
CA LEU A 76 -17.62 -23.49 1.71
C LEU A 76 -18.25 -22.38 2.55
N HIS A 77 -17.51 -21.29 2.81
CA HIS A 77 -17.93 -20.32 3.83
C HIS A 77 -18.21 -18.91 3.32
N HIS A 78 -17.80 -18.57 2.06
CA HIS A 78 -17.86 -17.20 1.57
C HIS A 78 -18.43 -17.11 0.15
N GLU A 79 -19.06 -15.98 -0.18
CA GLU A 79 -19.58 -15.67 -1.51
C GLU A 79 -18.68 -14.69 -2.27
N ARG A 80 -17.94 -13.85 -1.52
CA ARG A 80 -17.12 -12.77 -2.07
C ARG A 80 -15.75 -12.72 -1.44
N VAL A 81 -14.72 -12.59 -2.28
CA VAL A 81 -13.31 -12.49 -1.88
C VAL A 81 -12.77 -11.12 -2.28
N PHE A 82 -12.22 -10.39 -1.31
CA PHE A 82 -11.42 -9.18 -1.53
C PHE A 82 -9.94 -9.55 -1.49
N PHE A 83 -9.16 -9.08 -2.45
CA PHE A 83 -7.76 -9.46 -2.63
C PHE A 83 -6.95 -8.36 -3.32
N SER A 84 -5.61 -8.37 -3.18
CA SER A 84 -4.71 -7.38 -3.79
C SER A 84 -3.67 -7.96 -4.76
N VAL A 85 -3.53 -9.28 -4.82
CA VAL A 85 -2.61 -9.95 -5.75
C VAL A 85 -3.29 -10.17 -7.09
N ALA A 86 -2.91 -9.40 -8.11
CA ALA A 86 -3.64 -9.29 -9.37
C ALA A 86 -4.04 -10.62 -10.06
N PRO A 87 -3.21 -11.69 -10.13
CA PRO A 87 -3.59 -12.94 -10.79
C PRO A 87 -4.60 -13.80 -10.03
N TYR A 88 -4.85 -13.56 -8.72
CA TYR A 88 -5.66 -14.45 -7.88
C TYR A 88 -7.03 -14.79 -8.45
N ARG A 89 -7.75 -13.82 -9.04
CA ARG A 89 -9.04 -14.14 -9.65
C ARG A 89 -8.91 -15.20 -10.77
N LYS A 90 -7.93 -15.03 -11.67
CA LYS A 90 -7.71 -15.96 -12.77
C LYS A 90 -7.23 -17.32 -12.32
N ASP A 91 -6.49 -17.37 -11.22
CA ASP A 91 -5.95 -18.61 -10.70
C ASP A 91 -6.97 -19.36 -9.82
N LEU A 92 -7.61 -18.66 -8.88
CA LEU A 92 -8.46 -19.31 -7.87
C LEU A 92 -9.89 -19.54 -8.35
N SER A 93 -10.48 -18.63 -9.15
CA SER A 93 -11.87 -18.76 -9.57
C SER A 93 -12.16 -20.04 -10.38
N PRO A 94 -11.34 -20.42 -11.40
CA PRO A 94 -11.54 -21.68 -12.13
C PRO A 94 -11.35 -22.90 -11.24
N MET A 95 -10.42 -22.87 -10.29
CA MET A 95 -10.18 -23.98 -9.36
C MET A 95 -11.37 -24.19 -8.42
N ILE A 96 -11.91 -23.09 -7.87
CA ILE A 96 -13.10 -23.16 -7.01
C ILE A 96 -14.31 -23.67 -7.79
N GLU A 97 -14.52 -23.19 -9.02
CA GLU A 97 -15.63 -23.67 -9.85
C GLU A 97 -15.47 -25.17 -10.20
N ALA A 98 -14.26 -25.59 -10.57
CA ALA A 98 -14.00 -26.98 -10.96
C ALA A 98 -14.11 -27.97 -9.79
N PHE A 99 -13.57 -27.64 -8.61
CA PHE A 99 -13.53 -28.57 -7.48
C PHE A 99 -14.77 -28.52 -6.60
N TYR A 100 -15.42 -27.34 -6.49
CA TYR A 100 -16.54 -27.14 -5.57
C TYR A 100 -17.85 -26.77 -6.26
N GLY A 101 -17.86 -26.59 -7.59
CA GLY A 101 -19.07 -26.22 -8.36
C GLY A 101 -19.57 -24.81 -8.02
N LYS A 102 -18.76 -23.96 -7.39
CA LYS A 102 -19.17 -22.67 -6.86
C LYS A 102 -18.58 -21.52 -7.66
N LYS A 103 -19.44 -20.57 -8.04
CA LYS A 103 -19.04 -19.27 -8.59
C LYS A 103 -18.99 -18.25 -7.48
N MET A 104 -17.82 -17.60 -7.31
CA MET A 104 -17.60 -16.56 -6.31
C MET A 104 -17.32 -15.22 -6.97
N GLU A 105 -17.65 -14.12 -6.29
CA GLU A 105 -17.25 -12.79 -6.70
C GLU A 105 -15.85 -12.47 -6.17
N PHE A 106 -14.95 -12.04 -7.07
CA PHE A 106 -13.59 -11.64 -6.76
C PHE A 106 -13.44 -10.13 -6.93
N TRP A 107 -13.19 -9.41 -5.84
CA TRP A 107 -13.03 -7.96 -5.80
C TRP A 107 -11.57 -7.58 -5.61
N TYR A 108 -11.01 -6.99 -6.64
CA TYR A 108 -9.63 -6.50 -6.60
C TYR A 108 -9.53 -5.21 -5.80
N CYS A 109 -8.65 -5.18 -4.81
CA CYS A 109 -8.31 -4.03 -3.98
C CYS A 109 -6.88 -3.59 -4.33
N PRO A 110 -6.67 -2.52 -5.10
CA PRO A 110 -5.33 -2.04 -5.36
C PRO A 110 -4.64 -1.62 -4.06
N HIS A 111 -3.33 -1.89 -3.97
CA HIS A 111 -2.53 -1.63 -2.77
C HIS A 111 -1.73 -0.33 -2.88
N GLY A 112 -2.37 0.71 -3.36
CA GLY A 112 -1.86 2.08 -3.47
C GLY A 112 -2.21 2.72 -4.81
N ASN A 113 -2.37 4.05 -4.80
CA ASN A 113 -2.50 4.84 -6.02
C ASN A 113 -1.11 5.29 -6.48
N SER A 114 -0.84 5.30 -7.77
CA SER A 114 0.46 5.71 -8.32
C SER A 114 0.38 6.03 -9.81
N ASP A 115 1.45 6.57 -10.37
CA ASP A 115 1.60 6.79 -11.81
C ASP A 115 2.03 5.53 -12.58
N LYS A 116 2.19 4.39 -11.91
CA LYS A 116 2.59 3.12 -12.52
C LYS A 116 1.46 2.51 -13.35
N THR A 117 1.80 1.54 -14.21
CA THR A 117 0.86 0.87 -15.11
C THR A 117 -0.35 0.28 -14.37
N LEU A 118 -1.53 0.39 -14.98
CA LEU A 118 -2.78 -0.21 -14.51
C LEU A 118 -3.14 -1.49 -15.26
N LYS A 119 -2.21 -2.07 -16.05
CA LYS A 119 -2.44 -3.26 -16.89
C LYS A 119 -3.05 -4.43 -16.11
N HIS A 120 -2.76 -4.57 -14.84
CA HIS A 120 -3.30 -5.65 -14.01
C HIS A 120 -4.83 -5.60 -13.84
N PHE A 121 -5.50 -4.49 -14.17
CA PHE A 121 -6.96 -4.41 -14.19
C PHE A 121 -7.60 -5.20 -15.35
N GLU A 122 -6.87 -5.53 -16.41
CA GLU A 122 -7.34 -6.43 -17.46
C GLU A 122 -7.71 -7.85 -16.96
N LEU A 123 -7.17 -8.21 -15.79
CA LEU A 123 -7.42 -9.50 -15.15
C LEU A 123 -8.69 -9.49 -14.26
N GLN A 124 -9.31 -8.32 -14.04
CA GLN A 124 -10.34 -8.14 -13.03
C GLN A 124 -11.73 -8.01 -13.66
N GLU A 125 -12.75 -8.41 -12.89
CA GLU A 125 -14.17 -8.17 -13.21
C GLU A 125 -14.81 -7.17 -12.25
N HIS A 126 -14.35 -7.15 -10.99
CA HIS A 126 -14.81 -6.24 -9.98
C HIS A 126 -13.60 -5.62 -9.28
N ALA A 127 -13.63 -4.31 -9.03
CA ALA A 127 -12.50 -3.63 -8.42
C ALA A 127 -12.94 -2.48 -7.51
N LEU A 128 -12.10 -2.19 -6.52
CA LEU A 128 -12.08 -0.90 -5.85
C LEU A 128 -11.17 0.04 -6.64
N ILE A 129 -11.54 1.31 -6.69
CA ILE A 129 -10.71 2.37 -7.25
C ILE A 129 -10.66 3.54 -6.29
N TYR A 130 -9.60 4.33 -6.34
CA TYR A 130 -9.44 5.44 -5.39
C TYR A 130 -10.28 6.65 -5.75
N GLY A 131 -10.06 7.26 -6.90
CA GLY A 131 -10.73 8.50 -7.29
C GLY A 131 -10.65 8.79 -8.78
N ASP A 132 -10.85 10.04 -9.15
CA ASP A 132 -10.95 10.48 -10.55
C ASP A 132 -9.68 10.22 -11.36
N GLN A 133 -8.50 10.33 -10.75
CA GLN A 133 -7.24 10.06 -11.43
C GLN A 133 -7.16 8.60 -11.91
N MET A 134 -7.46 7.65 -11.02
CA MET A 134 -7.41 6.22 -11.38
C MET A 134 -8.48 5.88 -12.42
N GLU A 135 -9.69 6.39 -12.26
CA GLU A 135 -10.78 6.17 -13.23
C GLU A 135 -10.46 6.75 -14.60
N THR A 136 -9.94 7.98 -14.65
CA THR A 136 -9.52 8.61 -15.90
C THR A 136 -8.44 7.79 -16.60
N ARG A 137 -7.46 7.29 -15.85
CA ARG A 137 -6.40 6.45 -16.40
C ARG A 137 -6.92 5.10 -16.88
N LEU A 138 -7.78 4.43 -16.13
CA LEU A 138 -8.40 3.16 -16.55
C LEU A 138 -9.18 3.31 -17.87
N ASN A 139 -9.90 4.42 -18.04
CA ASN A 139 -10.59 4.74 -19.29
C ASN A 139 -9.59 5.03 -20.42
N ARG A 140 -8.59 5.87 -20.20
CA ARG A 140 -7.59 6.25 -21.22
C ARG A 140 -6.74 5.06 -21.67
N GLU A 141 -6.35 4.19 -20.75
CA GLU A 141 -5.51 3.01 -21.02
C GLU A 141 -6.34 1.81 -21.51
N GLY A 142 -7.68 1.93 -21.56
CA GLY A 142 -8.58 0.92 -22.11
C GLY A 142 -8.86 -0.28 -21.18
N TYR A 143 -8.63 -0.12 -19.87
CA TYR A 143 -8.89 -1.19 -18.89
C TYR A 143 -10.28 -1.15 -18.27
N MET A 144 -10.96 0.00 -18.28
CA MET A 144 -12.31 0.13 -17.72
C MET A 144 -13.32 -0.89 -18.29
N PRO A 145 -13.33 -1.23 -19.60
CA PRO A 145 -14.28 -2.22 -20.16
C PRO A 145 -14.13 -3.65 -19.62
N PHE A 146 -13.01 -3.99 -18.97
CA PHE A 146 -12.85 -5.30 -18.33
C PHE A 146 -13.64 -5.40 -17.02
N LEU A 147 -13.93 -4.27 -16.38
CA LEU A 147 -14.65 -4.22 -15.12
C LEU A 147 -16.17 -4.28 -15.36
N LYS A 148 -16.82 -5.31 -14.81
CA LYS A 148 -18.29 -5.42 -14.75
C LYS A 148 -18.87 -4.43 -13.73
N SER A 149 -18.13 -4.19 -12.63
CA SER A 149 -18.46 -3.18 -11.62
C SER A 149 -17.23 -2.69 -10.89
N TYR A 150 -17.33 -1.47 -10.37
CA TYR A 150 -16.32 -0.91 -9.49
C TYR A 150 -16.95 -0.02 -8.41
N VAL A 151 -16.22 0.19 -7.33
CA VAL A 151 -16.62 1.09 -6.23
C VAL A 151 -15.47 2.05 -5.93
N ARG A 152 -15.78 3.34 -5.88
CA ARG A 152 -14.82 4.35 -5.43
C ARG A 152 -14.73 4.34 -3.91
N THR A 153 -13.51 4.34 -3.39
CA THR A 153 -13.26 4.28 -1.94
C THR A 153 -12.60 5.53 -1.38
N GLY A 154 -12.03 6.38 -2.24
CA GLY A 154 -11.10 7.40 -1.76
C GLY A 154 -9.89 6.77 -1.04
N ASN A 155 -9.17 7.57 -0.25
CA ASN A 155 -8.14 7.03 0.64
C ASN A 155 -8.76 6.63 1.99
N VAL A 156 -9.58 5.58 1.95
CA VAL A 156 -10.35 5.09 3.12
C VAL A 156 -9.46 4.69 4.31
N ARG A 157 -8.17 4.44 4.07
CA ARG A 157 -7.20 4.18 5.14
C ARG A 157 -7.03 5.37 6.07
N VAL A 158 -7.11 6.59 5.56
CA VAL A 158 -7.05 7.81 6.38
C VAL A 158 -8.14 7.79 7.45
N SER A 159 -9.39 7.57 7.06
CA SER A 159 -10.52 7.51 8.00
C SER A 159 -10.37 6.35 9.01
N PHE A 160 -9.80 5.22 8.58
CA PHE A 160 -9.53 4.09 9.47
C PHE A 160 -8.46 4.44 10.53
N TYR A 161 -7.33 4.99 10.10
CA TYR A 161 -6.27 5.38 11.04
C TYR A 161 -6.71 6.52 11.97
N GLN A 162 -7.49 7.47 11.49
CA GLN A 162 -8.06 8.52 12.35
C GLN A 162 -9.00 7.94 13.41
N LYS A 163 -9.82 6.97 13.04
CA LYS A 163 -10.72 6.28 14.00
C LYS A 163 -9.96 5.57 15.12
N PHE A 164 -8.81 4.97 14.81
CA PHE A 164 -7.99 4.22 15.75
C PHE A 164 -6.67 4.93 16.09
N LYS A 165 -6.68 6.26 15.98
CA LYS A 165 -5.46 7.10 16.08
C LYS A 165 -4.65 6.81 17.35
N ALA A 166 -5.27 6.75 18.52
CA ALA A 166 -4.56 6.54 19.78
C ALA A 166 -3.76 5.22 19.78
N PHE A 167 -4.33 4.14 19.25
CA PHE A 167 -3.65 2.85 19.12
C PHE A 167 -2.44 2.94 18.19
N TYR A 168 -2.61 3.54 17.02
CA TYR A 168 -1.53 3.62 16.03
C TYR A 168 -0.44 4.61 16.42
N ASP A 169 -0.78 5.72 17.08
CA ASP A 169 0.19 6.68 17.62
C ASP A 169 1.10 6.02 18.68
N GLU A 170 0.51 5.27 19.62
CA GLU A 170 1.27 4.52 20.63
C GLU A 170 2.17 3.46 19.97
N LEU A 171 1.66 2.75 18.99
CA LEU A 171 2.38 1.69 18.30
C LEU A 171 3.60 2.24 17.54
N VAL A 172 3.42 3.29 16.73
CA VAL A 172 4.54 3.89 15.97
C VAL A 172 5.49 4.66 16.88
N GLU A 173 5.02 5.26 17.99
CA GLU A 173 5.91 5.82 18.98
C GLU A 173 6.86 4.76 19.53
N LYS A 174 6.31 3.65 20.00
CA LYS A 174 7.07 2.53 20.58
C LYS A 174 8.04 1.89 19.60
N GLU A 175 7.62 1.70 18.34
CA GLU A 175 8.36 0.89 17.38
C GLU A 175 9.29 1.68 16.46
N VAL A 176 9.05 2.98 16.32
CA VAL A 176 9.77 3.82 15.36
C VAL A 176 10.39 5.02 16.07
N PHE A 177 9.56 5.93 16.60
CA PHE A 177 10.04 7.24 17.01
C PHE A 177 10.84 7.22 18.33
N SER A 178 10.52 6.33 19.27
CA SER A 178 11.29 6.15 20.50
C SER A 178 12.69 5.54 20.29
N LYS A 179 13.00 5.06 19.09
CA LYS A 179 14.35 4.56 18.75
C LYS A 179 15.33 5.67 18.43
N PHE A 180 14.87 6.86 18.12
CA PHE A 180 15.74 8.01 17.94
C PHE A 180 16.29 8.51 19.27
N ALA A 181 17.58 8.79 19.31
CA ALA A 181 18.23 9.31 20.53
C ALA A 181 17.69 10.68 20.96
N LYS A 182 17.19 11.48 20.03
CA LYS A 182 16.65 12.83 20.27
C LYS A 182 15.45 13.11 19.35
N PRO A 183 14.43 13.85 19.85
CA PRO A 183 13.40 14.43 19.00
C PRO A 183 14.02 15.49 18.08
N GLN A 184 13.89 15.30 16.77
CA GLN A 184 14.38 16.20 15.73
C GLN A 184 13.43 16.19 14.54
N THR A 185 13.62 17.12 13.59
CA THR A 185 12.95 17.06 12.30
C THR A 185 13.15 15.67 11.67
N THR A 186 12.07 15.03 11.28
CA THR A 186 12.09 13.64 10.82
C THR A 186 11.78 13.56 9.33
N TYR A 187 12.71 13.00 8.57
CA TYR A 187 12.55 12.72 7.16
C TYR A 187 12.23 11.23 6.96
N LEU A 188 11.50 10.95 5.90
CA LEU A 188 11.24 9.58 5.46
C LEU A 188 11.90 9.36 4.10
N TYR A 189 12.74 8.35 3.99
CA TYR A 189 13.18 7.79 2.73
C TYR A 189 12.45 6.48 2.46
N ALA A 190 11.69 6.43 1.36
CA ALA A 190 10.88 5.26 1.00
C ALA A 190 11.18 4.81 -0.45
N PRO A 191 12.28 4.06 -0.66
CA PRO A 191 12.58 3.50 -1.97
C PRO A 191 11.55 2.47 -2.39
N THR A 192 11.12 2.51 -3.67
CA THR A 192 10.29 1.46 -4.25
C THR A 192 11.14 0.24 -4.62
N TRP A 193 10.52 -0.87 -4.97
CA TRP A 193 11.23 -2.03 -5.48
C TRP A 193 11.56 -1.86 -6.98
N HIS A 194 12.50 -2.66 -7.47
CA HIS A 194 12.89 -2.68 -8.87
C HIS A 194 11.80 -3.38 -9.69
N ASP A 195 10.78 -2.63 -10.07
CA ASP A 195 9.64 -3.12 -10.84
C ASP A 195 9.94 -3.20 -12.35
N LEU A 196 8.91 -3.47 -13.15
CA LEU A 196 9.04 -3.51 -14.62
C LEU A 196 9.49 -2.18 -15.23
N GLU A 197 9.39 -1.10 -14.48
CA GLU A 197 9.78 0.24 -14.87
C GLU A 197 11.17 0.63 -14.33
N HIS A 198 11.86 -0.27 -13.65
CA HIS A 198 13.21 -0.09 -13.07
C HIS A 198 13.32 1.18 -12.21
N SER A 199 12.32 1.48 -11.40
CA SER A 199 12.16 2.80 -10.78
C SER A 199 12.73 2.94 -9.37
N SER A 200 13.53 1.99 -8.88
CA SER A 200 14.07 2.01 -7.52
C SER A 200 15.32 2.87 -7.39
N SER A 201 15.31 3.82 -6.47
CA SER A 201 16.49 4.59 -6.07
C SER A 201 17.41 3.86 -5.08
N LEU A 202 16.99 2.67 -4.59
CA LEU A 202 17.74 1.95 -3.55
C LEU A 202 19.22 1.77 -3.87
N PHE A 203 19.52 1.42 -5.13
CA PHE A 203 20.88 1.06 -5.54
C PHE A 203 21.78 2.27 -5.76
N ASP A 204 21.23 3.36 -6.29
CA ASP A 204 21.99 4.53 -6.69
C ASP A 204 22.07 5.60 -5.60
N ALA A 205 21.02 5.74 -4.80
CA ALA A 205 20.88 6.83 -3.85
C ALA A 205 20.99 6.43 -2.37
N SER A 206 20.71 5.17 -1.99
CA SER A 206 20.60 4.81 -0.56
C SER A 206 21.92 4.98 0.19
N ILE A 207 23.03 4.50 -0.35
CA ILE A 207 24.33 4.58 0.33
C ILE A 207 24.82 6.03 0.39
N PRO A 208 24.86 6.82 -0.72
CA PRO A 208 25.19 8.24 -0.65
C PRO A 208 24.34 9.00 0.36
N LEU A 209 23.01 8.84 0.32
CA LEU A 209 22.09 9.48 1.27
C LEU A 209 22.41 9.15 2.73
N LEU A 210 22.66 7.86 3.04
CA LEU A 210 22.92 7.42 4.40
C LEU A 210 24.32 7.81 4.91
N ASP A 211 25.33 7.85 4.04
CA ASP A 211 26.66 8.30 4.41
C ASP A 211 26.68 9.80 4.78
N GLU A 212 25.84 10.61 4.15
CA GLU A 212 25.73 12.06 4.37
C GLU A 212 24.68 12.47 5.41
N LEU A 213 23.95 11.54 6.03
CA LEU A 213 22.88 11.86 6.98
C LEU A 213 23.39 12.80 8.10
N PRO A 214 22.87 14.04 8.18
CA PRO A 214 23.29 15.00 9.22
C PRO A 214 22.82 14.58 10.61
N ASP A 215 23.59 14.86 11.65
CA ASP A 215 23.22 14.58 13.05
C ASP A 215 21.99 15.38 13.53
N SER A 216 21.60 16.42 12.80
CA SER A 216 20.46 17.30 13.13
C SER A 216 19.13 16.81 12.61
N ILE A 217 19.09 15.69 11.86
CA ILE A 217 17.89 15.15 11.22
C ILE A 217 17.72 13.71 11.64
N ASN A 218 16.49 13.32 11.98
CA ASN A 218 16.10 11.93 12.10
C ASN A 218 15.65 11.40 10.74
N LEU A 219 16.13 10.23 10.35
CA LEU A 219 15.73 9.59 9.10
C LEU A 219 15.08 8.23 9.37
N ILE A 220 13.89 8.05 8.81
CA ILE A 220 13.25 6.75 8.69
C ILE A 220 13.51 6.22 7.28
N VAL A 221 14.07 5.04 7.15
CA VAL A 221 14.14 4.32 5.86
C VAL A 221 13.11 3.21 5.88
N LYS A 222 12.08 3.33 5.05
CA LYS A 222 11.04 2.30 4.96
C LYS A 222 11.26 1.44 3.73
N MET A 223 11.80 0.24 3.94
CA MET A 223 12.02 -0.71 2.85
C MET A 223 10.69 -1.22 2.28
N HIS A 224 10.68 -1.44 0.97
CA HIS A 224 9.56 -2.11 0.33
C HIS A 224 9.69 -3.63 0.54
N PRO A 225 8.62 -4.38 0.88
CA PRO A 225 8.71 -5.83 1.15
C PRO A 225 9.32 -6.64 0.01
N TRP A 226 9.13 -6.23 -1.24
CA TRP A 226 9.75 -6.86 -2.41
C TRP A 226 11.26 -6.65 -2.49
N LEU A 227 11.79 -5.54 -1.97
CA LEU A 227 13.25 -5.35 -1.86
C LEU A 227 13.84 -6.36 -0.89
N GLU A 228 13.20 -6.57 0.25
CA GLU A 228 13.65 -7.52 1.25
C GLU A 228 13.62 -8.97 0.72
N HIS A 229 12.62 -9.28 -0.11
CA HIS A 229 12.49 -10.61 -0.71
C HIS A 229 13.48 -10.85 -1.86
N HIS A 230 13.63 -9.87 -2.77
CA HIS A 230 14.45 -10.04 -3.98
C HIS A 230 15.89 -9.58 -3.82
N GLN A 231 16.18 -8.70 -2.86
CA GLN A 231 17.50 -8.09 -2.62
C GLN A 231 17.94 -8.20 -1.14
N PRO A 232 17.77 -9.38 -0.48
CA PRO A 232 18.01 -9.50 0.96
C PRO A 232 19.45 -9.14 1.33
N GLY A 233 20.43 -9.45 0.47
CA GLY A 233 21.83 -9.12 0.69
C GLY A 233 22.09 -7.61 0.74
N HIS A 234 21.47 -6.83 -0.16
CA HIS A 234 21.62 -5.38 -0.19
C HIS A 234 20.94 -4.72 1.02
N VAL A 235 19.72 -5.16 1.36
CA VAL A 235 19.00 -4.68 2.55
C VAL A 235 19.79 -4.97 3.82
N LYS A 236 20.35 -6.19 3.95
CA LYS A 236 21.19 -6.57 5.08
C LYS A 236 22.46 -5.73 5.17
N LEU A 237 23.12 -5.47 4.05
CA LEU A 237 24.30 -4.62 3.99
C LEU A 237 24.00 -3.20 4.56
N ILE A 238 22.88 -2.60 4.15
CA ILE A 238 22.46 -1.30 4.66
C ILE A 238 22.18 -1.37 6.17
N GLN A 239 21.45 -2.37 6.63
CA GLN A 239 21.16 -2.55 8.05
C GLN A 239 22.43 -2.67 8.88
N GLU A 240 23.36 -3.54 8.49
CA GLU A 240 24.62 -3.78 9.23
C GLU A 240 25.54 -2.56 9.21
N LYS A 241 25.66 -1.86 8.07
CA LYS A 241 26.52 -0.67 7.93
C LYS A 241 26.10 0.48 8.82
N TYR A 242 24.76 0.67 9.01
CA TYR A 242 24.23 1.87 9.66
C TYR A 242 23.48 1.60 10.97
N GLN A 243 23.53 0.38 11.52
CA GLN A 243 22.80 -0.04 12.73
C GLN A 243 23.04 0.81 13.97
N ASP A 244 24.23 1.41 14.08
CA ASP A 244 24.65 2.18 15.27
C ASP A 244 24.36 3.69 15.15
N ARG A 245 23.70 4.11 14.06
CA ARG A 245 23.34 5.52 13.88
C ARG A 245 22.14 5.90 14.75
N PRO A 246 22.33 6.84 15.74
CA PRO A 246 21.28 7.16 16.72
C PRO A 246 20.11 7.96 16.17
N ASN A 247 20.25 8.50 14.96
CA ASN A 247 19.25 9.31 14.26
C ASN A 247 18.70 8.59 13.01
N LEU A 248 18.89 7.26 12.92
CA LEU A 248 18.40 6.45 11.79
C LEU A 248 17.56 5.27 12.29
N VAL A 249 16.40 5.08 11.67
CA VAL A 249 15.56 3.88 11.86
C VAL A 249 15.28 3.24 10.52
N ILE A 250 15.70 1.99 10.33
CA ILE A 250 15.44 1.20 9.12
C ILE A 250 14.30 0.24 9.41
N LEU A 251 13.20 0.39 8.69
CA LEU A 251 11.99 -0.41 8.82
C LEU A 251 11.93 -1.46 7.73
N CYS A 252 12.09 -2.71 8.12
CA CYS A 252 11.88 -3.91 7.32
C CYS A 252 10.64 -4.65 7.81
N GLN A 253 9.93 -5.31 6.90
CA GLN A 253 8.70 -6.05 7.20
C GLN A 253 7.68 -5.24 8.06
N TYR A 254 7.59 -3.95 7.78
CA TYR A 254 6.75 -3.03 8.55
C TYR A 254 5.52 -2.62 7.72
N PRO A 255 4.29 -3.03 8.12
CA PRO A 255 3.12 -2.87 7.27
C PRO A 255 2.55 -1.45 7.28
N LEU A 256 2.72 -0.69 8.38
CA LEU A 256 2.09 0.61 8.55
C LEU A 256 2.77 1.70 7.70
N VAL A 257 1.97 2.53 7.06
CA VAL A 257 2.41 3.67 6.25
C VAL A 257 1.88 4.98 6.83
N LEU A 258 0.57 5.18 6.84
CA LEU A 258 -0.04 6.48 7.19
C LEU A 258 0.33 7.00 8.58
N PRO A 259 0.41 6.19 9.65
CA PRO A 259 0.82 6.69 10.97
C PRO A 259 2.26 7.21 11.01
N ILE A 260 3.14 6.66 10.14
CA ILE A 260 4.51 7.20 9.99
C ILE A 260 4.46 8.51 9.22
N LEU A 261 3.73 8.57 8.10
CA LEU A 261 3.63 9.75 7.26
C LEU A 261 3.09 10.97 8.01
N GLU A 262 2.13 10.76 8.90
CA GLU A 262 1.53 11.84 9.72
C GLU A 262 2.59 12.55 10.57
N ARG A 263 3.64 11.85 10.99
CA ARG A 263 4.72 12.36 11.84
C ARG A 263 6.03 12.63 11.10
N THR A 264 6.01 12.56 9.78
CA THR A 264 7.15 12.83 8.90
C THR A 264 7.08 14.27 8.39
N ASP A 265 8.16 15.03 8.55
CA ASP A 265 8.22 16.43 8.14
C ASP A 265 8.57 16.61 6.65
N LEU A 266 9.29 15.64 6.05
CA LEU A 266 9.73 15.69 4.66
C LEU A 266 9.83 14.27 4.08
N TYR A 267 9.35 14.12 2.85
CA TYR A 267 9.42 12.88 2.09
C TYR A 267 10.58 12.90 1.08
N ILE A 268 11.36 11.84 1.06
CA ILE A 268 12.34 11.53 0.03
C ILE A 268 11.99 10.16 -0.54
N GLY A 269 11.95 10.00 -1.85
CA GLY A 269 11.67 8.67 -2.40
C GLY A 269 11.50 8.67 -3.90
N ASP A 270 10.89 7.60 -4.36
CA ASP A 270 10.59 7.36 -5.76
C ASP A 270 9.14 7.77 -6.09
N PHE A 271 8.76 7.69 -7.35
CA PHE A 271 7.37 7.91 -7.79
C PHE A 271 6.50 6.71 -7.43
N SER A 272 6.15 6.61 -6.16
CA SER A 272 5.45 5.47 -5.57
C SER A 272 4.13 5.86 -4.91
N SER A 273 3.34 4.86 -4.51
CA SER A 273 2.08 5.08 -3.81
C SER A 273 2.24 5.77 -2.45
N ILE A 274 3.38 5.59 -1.78
CA ILE A 274 3.67 6.29 -0.51
C ILE A 274 3.76 7.80 -0.75
N GLY A 275 4.35 8.24 -1.87
CA GLY A 275 4.36 9.66 -2.25
C GLY A 275 2.94 10.22 -2.45
N TYR A 276 2.05 9.46 -3.09
CA TYR A 276 0.64 9.85 -3.21
C TYR A 276 -0.06 9.97 -1.86
N ASP A 277 0.18 9.04 -0.95
CA ASP A 277 -0.34 9.12 0.42
C ASP A 277 0.20 10.33 1.18
N PHE A 278 1.47 10.70 0.95
CA PHE A 278 2.12 11.82 1.62
C PHE A 278 1.56 13.19 1.19
N LEU A 279 0.98 13.30 -0.01
CA LEU A 279 0.31 14.54 -0.48
C LEU A 279 -0.74 15.06 0.50
N ARG A 280 -1.37 14.17 1.29
CA ARG A 280 -2.34 14.55 2.32
C ARG A 280 -1.82 15.57 3.31
N TYR A 281 -0.54 15.48 3.64
CA TYR A 281 0.07 16.27 4.71
C TYR A 281 0.60 17.62 4.23
N ASP A 282 0.62 17.87 2.92
CA ASP A 282 1.09 19.11 2.29
C ASP A 282 2.47 19.56 2.79
N ARG A 283 3.38 18.62 2.91
CA ARG A 283 4.76 18.83 3.37
C ARG A 283 5.75 18.69 2.23
N PRO A 284 7.01 19.15 2.38
CA PRO A 284 8.04 19.06 1.34
C PRO A 284 8.28 17.64 0.83
N MET A 285 8.45 17.52 -0.49
CA MET A 285 8.70 16.27 -1.18
C MET A 285 9.89 16.40 -2.11
N PHE A 286 10.79 15.42 -2.05
CA PHE A 286 11.93 15.30 -2.94
C PHE A 286 11.99 13.92 -3.57
N PHE A 287 12.34 13.84 -4.84
CA PHE A 287 12.29 12.59 -5.58
C PHE A 287 13.64 12.23 -6.18
N PHE A 288 13.98 10.97 -6.13
CA PHE A 288 15.01 10.37 -6.94
C PHE A 288 14.40 9.85 -8.24
N ASP A 289 15.10 10.04 -9.35
CA ASP A 289 14.70 9.56 -10.69
C ASP A 289 15.90 8.97 -11.43
N PRO A 290 16.47 7.83 -10.94
CA PRO A 290 17.68 7.25 -11.53
C PRO A 290 17.49 6.86 -13.00
N GLU A 291 16.28 6.47 -13.39
CA GLU A 291 15.95 6.05 -14.76
C GLU A 291 15.42 7.18 -15.64
N LYS A 292 15.45 8.41 -15.17
CA LYS A 292 14.99 9.61 -15.91
C LYS A 292 13.57 9.46 -16.47
N ARG A 293 12.68 8.89 -15.70
CA ARG A 293 11.27 8.61 -16.10
C ARG A 293 10.49 9.85 -16.47
N ILE A 294 10.77 10.98 -15.82
CA ILE A 294 10.10 12.25 -16.11
C ILE A 294 10.34 12.68 -17.54
N SER A 295 11.59 12.59 -18.02
CA SER A 295 11.92 12.95 -19.40
C SER A 295 11.32 11.98 -20.44
N ALA A 296 11.04 10.73 -20.04
CA ALA A 296 10.48 9.71 -20.92
C ALA A 296 8.95 9.73 -20.97
N ARG A 297 8.27 10.30 -19.95
CA ARG A 297 6.81 10.20 -19.76
C ARG A 297 6.21 11.50 -19.21
N GLU A 298 6.56 12.66 -19.73
CA GLU A 298 6.16 13.99 -19.23
C GLU A 298 4.64 14.15 -18.95
N ASN A 299 3.78 13.40 -19.64
CA ASN A 299 2.33 13.49 -19.48
C ASN A 299 1.72 12.40 -18.57
N ASP A 300 2.49 11.44 -18.10
CA ASP A 300 1.98 10.27 -17.37
C ASP A 300 2.40 10.23 -15.91
N THR A 301 3.39 11.01 -15.49
CA THR A 301 3.81 11.13 -14.10
C THR A 301 3.35 12.46 -13.52
N LEU A 302 2.38 12.42 -12.61
CA LEU A 302 1.83 13.62 -11.98
C LEU A 302 2.54 13.97 -10.67
N LEU A 303 2.97 12.95 -9.93
CA LEU A 303 3.54 13.09 -8.60
C LEU A 303 4.79 13.98 -8.57
N HIS A 304 5.65 13.91 -9.61
CA HIS A 304 6.87 14.70 -9.68
C HIS A 304 6.62 16.22 -9.64
N SER A 305 5.44 16.67 -10.11
CA SER A 305 5.09 18.09 -10.10
C SER A 305 4.78 18.64 -8.68
N CYS A 306 4.66 17.74 -7.69
CA CYS A 306 4.33 18.06 -6.30
C CYS A 306 5.55 18.22 -5.39
N GLY A 307 6.76 18.00 -5.92
CA GLY A 307 8.02 18.13 -5.21
C GLY A 307 9.17 18.48 -6.15
N THR A 308 10.40 18.35 -5.66
CA THR A 308 11.61 18.63 -6.45
C THR A 308 12.35 17.33 -6.73
N VAL A 309 12.77 17.13 -7.98
CA VAL A 309 13.59 15.98 -8.37
C VAL A 309 15.06 16.32 -8.10
N ILE A 310 15.72 15.44 -7.37
CA ILE A 310 17.15 15.54 -7.09
C ILE A 310 17.90 15.07 -8.33
N PRO A 311 18.78 15.89 -8.93
CA PRO A 311 19.61 15.48 -10.06
C PRO A 311 20.55 14.33 -9.69
N LEU A 312 20.83 13.44 -10.63
CA LEU A 312 21.68 12.26 -10.41
C LEU A 312 23.08 12.61 -9.89
N ASP A 313 23.65 13.73 -10.35
CA ASP A 313 24.94 14.27 -9.93
C ASP A 313 24.91 14.98 -8.55
N GLN A 314 23.76 15.00 -7.89
CA GLN A 314 23.56 15.55 -6.54
C GLN A 314 23.18 14.47 -5.50
N TYR A 315 23.24 13.19 -5.86
CA TYR A 315 22.85 12.10 -4.94
C TYR A 315 23.80 11.98 -3.75
N ASP A 316 25.06 12.36 -3.92
CA ASP A 316 26.09 12.47 -2.87
C ASP A 316 26.04 13.79 -2.09
N GLN A 317 25.10 14.68 -2.40
CA GLN A 317 24.86 15.97 -1.72
C GLN A 317 23.37 16.20 -1.47
N THR A 318 22.63 15.12 -1.26
CA THR A 318 21.17 15.13 -1.16
C THR A 318 20.66 16.11 -0.08
N PHE A 319 21.21 16.10 1.13
CA PHE A 319 20.74 17.00 2.20
C PHE A 319 21.09 18.47 1.92
N HIS A 320 22.23 18.74 1.31
CA HIS A 320 22.58 20.09 0.88
C HIS A 320 21.63 20.60 -0.21
N PHE A 321 21.31 19.76 -1.18
CA PHE A 321 20.33 20.07 -2.22
C PHE A 321 18.96 20.36 -1.64
N ILE A 322 18.49 19.53 -0.68
CA ILE A 322 17.23 19.73 0.03
C ILE A 322 17.21 21.10 0.71
N ASP A 323 18.22 21.44 1.48
CA ASP A 323 18.30 22.72 2.20
C ASP A 323 18.20 23.93 1.27
N GLN A 324 18.83 23.86 0.09
CA GLN A 324 18.78 24.92 -0.91
C GLN A 324 17.37 25.12 -1.51
N HIS A 325 16.60 24.02 -1.69
CA HIS A 325 15.32 24.03 -2.38
C HIS A 325 14.11 23.92 -1.43
N LEU A 326 14.33 23.90 -0.11
CA LEU A 326 13.26 23.69 0.86
C LEU A 326 12.21 24.81 0.82
N LYS A 327 12.62 26.07 0.65
CA LYS A 327 11.71 27.21 0.57
C LYS A 327 10.81 27.18 -0.67
N GLU A 328 11.29 26.62 -1.75
CA GLU A 328 10.53 26.51 -3.01
C GLU A 328 9.34 25.55 -2.85
N GLN A 329 9.41 24.62 -1.88
CA GLN A 329 8.35 23.65 -1.62
C GLN A 329 7.02 24.29 -1.19
N GLU A 330 7.05 25.50 -0.60
CA GLU A 330 5.83 26.22 -0.23
C GLU A 330 5.01 26.59 -1.49
N THR A 331 5.68 26.87 -2.61
CA THR A 331 5.02 27.21 -3.88
C THR A 331 4.28 26.03 -4.51
N LEU A 332 4.57 24.79 -4.06
CA LEU A 332 3.98 23.56 -4.58
C LEU A 332 2.75 23.08 -3.78
N SER A 333 2.39 23.79 -2.71
CA SER A 333 1.26 23.43 -1.83
C SER A 333 -0.05 23.22 -2.60
N GLU A 334 -0.40 24.15 -3.47
CA GLU A 334 -1.63 24.04 -4.27
C GLU A 334 -1.59 22.81 -5.20
N LYS A 335 -0.46 22.50 -5.81
CA LYS A 335 -0.29 21.33 -6.66
C LYS A 335 -0.48 20.03 -5.86
N ARG A 336 0.10 19.95 -4.64
CA ARG A 336 -0.06 18.79 -3.76
C ARG A 336 -1.54 18.58 -3.39
N LYS A 337 -2.24 19.61 -2.97
CA LYS A 337 -3.67 19.57 -2.63
C LYS A 337 -4.52 19.15 -3.81
N ASN A 338 -4.28 19.76 -4.97
CA ASN A 338 -5.02 19.45 -6.18
C ASN A 338 -4.81 18.01 -6.64
N LEU A 339 -3.56 17.51 -6.60
CA LEU A 339 -3.27 16.13 -6.95
C LEU A 339 -3.86 15.14 -5.94
N TYR A 340 -3.80 15.44 -4.63
CA TYR A 340 -4.44 14.61 -3.62
C TYR A 340 -5.95 14.48 -3.87
N ASN A 341 -6.62 15.61 -4.09
CA ASN A 341 -8.06 15.62 -4.36
C ASN A 341 -8.41 14.90 -5.66
N TYR A 342 -7.61 15.05 -6.71
CA TYR A 342 -7.79 14.32 -7.96
C TYR A 342 -7.58 12.80 -7.79
N ALA A 343 -6.57 12.42 -7.01
CA ALA A 343 -6.22 11.03 -6.79
C ALA A 343 -7.21 10.28 -5.89
N PHE A 344 -7.75 10.94 -4.85
CA PHE A 344 -8.53 10.28 -3.81
C PHE A 344 -9.93 10.89 -3.61
N GLY A 345 -10.14 12.15 -3.98
CA GLY A 345 -11.39 12.85 -3.71
C GLY A 345 -11.62 13.14 -2.23
N GLU A 346 -12.87 13.30 -1.87
CA GLU A 346 -13.30 13.48 -0.48
C GLU A 346 -13.27 12.18 0.31
N GLU A 347 -13.10 12.27 1.63
CA GLU A 347 -13.18 11.12 2.52
C GLU A 347 -14.62 10.60 2.58
N LEU A 348 -14.81 9.34 2.21
CA LEU A 348 -16.12 8.70 2.21
C LEU A 348 -16.39 8.00 3.55
N PRO A 349 -17.61 8.11 4.11
CA PRO A 349 -18.02 7.33 5.27
C PRO A 349 -17.94 5.82 4.99
N PHE A 350 -17.53 5.02 5.96
CA PHE A 350 -17.45 3.55 5.83
C PHE A 350 -18.78 2.94 5.40
N GLU A 351 -19.90 3.42 5.95
CA GLU A 351 -21.22 2.92 5.59
C GLU A 351 -21.60 3.20 4.13
N SER A 352 -21.13 4.30 3.55
CA SER A 352 -21.34 4.59 2.12
C SER A 352 -20.59 3.59 1.24
N ILE A 353 -19.34 3.28 1.57
CA ILE A 353 -18.53 2.27 0.85
C ILE A 353 -19.16 0.90 1.01
N LYS A 354 -19.55 0.53 2.23
CA LYS A 354 -20.22 -0.75 2.53
C LYS A 354 -21.51 -0.91 1.74
N SER A 355 -22.32 0.14 1.67
CA SER A 355 -23.58 0.15 0.91
C SER A 355 -23.34 -0.01 -0.58
N ALA A 356 -22.41 0.76 -1.14
CA ALA A 356 -22.05 0.67 -2.56
C ALA A 356 -21.56 -0.74 -2.93
N LEU A 357 -20.75 -1.39 -2.09
CA LEU A 357 -20.29 -2.76 -2.30
C LEU A 357 -21.43 -3.78 -2.24
N LYS A 358 -22.41 -3.59 -1.33
CA LYS A 358 -23.59 -4.46 -1.25
C LYS A 358 -24.54 -4.28 -2.45
N GLU A 359 -24.71 -3.05 -2.94
CA GLU A 359 -25.56 -2.76 -4.09
C GLU A 359 -24.96 -3.31 -5.39
N SER A 360 -23.64 -3.13 -5.60
CA SER A 360 -22.93 -3.72 -6.75
C SER A 360 -23.07 -5.24 -6.82
N ALA A 361 -23.05 -5.92 -5.67
CA ALA A 361 -23.28 -7.36 -5.61
C ALA A 361 -24.70 -7.77 -6.00
N ARG A 362 -25.71 -6.98 -5.65
CA ARG A 362 -27.12 -7.27 -6.03
C ARG A 362 -27.34 -7.09 -7.52
N ALA A 363 -26.72 -6.06 -8.14
CA ALA A 363 -26.80 -5.83 -9.56
C ALA A 363 -26.19 -6.98 -10.39
N SER A 364 -25.13 -7.60 -9.89
CA SER A 364 -24.47 -8.76 -10.52
C SER A 364 -25.32 -10.05 -10.47
N LYS A 365 -26.27 -10.15 -9.54
CA LYS A 365 -27.13 -11.34 -9.36
C LYS A 365 -28.43 -11.30 -10.18
N VAL A 366 -28.76 -10.15 -10.82
CA VAL A 366 -29.95 -10.06 -11.68
C VAL A 366 -29.58 -10.63 -13.05
N PRO A 367 -30.22 -11.74 -13.51
CA PRO A 367 -29.98 -12.25 -14.84
C PRO A 367 -30.37 -11.18 -15.87
N CYS A 368 -29.50 -10.91 -16.81
CA CYS A 368 -29.85 -10.08 -17.96
C CYS A 368 -31.03 -10.75 -18.66
N GLN A 369 -32.25 -10.24 -18.49
CA GLN A 369 -33.41 -10.69 -19.27
C GLN A 369 -33.11 -10.34 -20.73
N LYS A 370 -32.87 -11.37 -21.53
CA LYS A 370 -32.73 -11.26 -22.97
C LYS A 370 -34.07 -10.95 -23.63
#